data_f10802d8fc7217dd5dddc805ca0f49d6
#
_entry.id   f10802d8fc7217dd5dddc805ca0f49d6
#
_cell.length_a   1.000
_cell.length_b   1.000
_cell.length_c   1.000
_cell.angle_alpha   90.00
_cell.angle_beta   90.00
_cell.angle_gamma   90.00
#
_symmetry.space_group_name_H-M   'P 1'
#
loop_
_entity.id
_entity.type
_entity.pdbx_description
1 polymer ?
#
loop_
_entity_poly.entity_id
_entity_poly.type
_entity_poly.pdbx_seq_one_letter_code
_entity_poly.pdbx_strand_id
1 'polypeptide(L)'
;MRRNTKLFICALALLAFGAAAAPAQEQPYTSESDEYSLELPSEVWKAVPRPDSEHRHMEFVNGIRPDGYLRVRREVVEGGGTDLKEYAHAEADTKLRYQPGFVIGKDERFAGRLSGVVLNYEYTHGGKPMAGRVYYLQADGRTVYVLHFTGLRDKLQRIQNQTDAIARSFRLKQ
;
A
#
# COMPACT_ATOMS: atom_id res chain seq x y z
N MET A 1 28.85 -12.08 -76.46
CA MET A 1 27.84 -12.58 -75.46
C MET A 1 28.12 -12.00 -74.09
N ARG A 2 27.32 -11.02 -73.67
CA ARG A 2 27.44 -10.35 -72.39
C ARG A 2 26.30 -10.80 -71.45
N ARG A 3 26.61 -11.54 -70.39
CA ARG A 3 25.62 -11.95 -69.36
C ARG A 3 25.56 -10.86 -68.27
N ASN A 4 24.43 -10.17 -68.17
CA ASN A 4 24.10 -9.26 -67.14
C ASN A 4 23.57 -10.04 -65.93
N THR A 5 24.31 -10.05 -64.84
CA THR A 5 23.85 -10.56 -63.53
C THR A 5 23.25 -9.41 -62.75
N LYS A 6 21.93 -9.40 -62.58
CA LYS A 6 21.21 -8.42 -61.70
C LYS A 6 21.28 -8.91 -60.26
N LEU A 7 21.97 -8.15 -59.44
CA LEU A 7 22.00 -8.34 -57.98
C LEU A 7 20.67 -7.81 -57.37
N PHE A 8 19.87 -8.70 -56.80
CA PHE A 8 18.72 -8.33 -55.98
C PHE A 8 19.18 -8.10 -54.54
N ILE A 9 19.18 -6.87 -54.09
CA ILE A 9 19.39 -6.49 -52.67
C ILE A 9 18.01 -6.54 -52.02
N CYS A 10 17.72 -7.56 -51.23
CA CYS A 10 16.58 -7.58 -50.31
C CYS A 10 16.91 -6.76 -49.05
N ALA A 11 16.38 -5.57 -48.96
CA ALA A 11 16.41 -4.78 -47.72
C ALA A 11 15.38 -5.34 -46.74
N LEU A 12 15.85 -6.04 -45.72
CA LEU A 12 15.03 -6.53 -44.60
C LEU A 12 14.84 -5.40 -43.62
N ALA A 13 13.68 -4.70 -43.66
CA ALA A 13 13.31 -3.71 -42.69
C ALA A 13 12.83 -4.40 -41.40
N LEU A 14 13.65 -4.43 -40.34
CA LEU A 14 13.28 -4.83 -39.00
C LEU A 14 12.38 -3.72 -38.39
N LEU A 15 11.07 -3.95 -38.38
CA LEU A 15 10.12 -3.19 -37.57
C LEU A 15 10.25 -3.62 -36.10
N ALA A 16 11.04 -2.87 -35.32
CA ALA A 16 11.06 -2.99 -33.87
C ALA A 16 9.75 -2.41 -33.32
N PHE A 17 8.76 -3.26 -33.08
CA PHE A 17 7.59 -2.91 -32.26
C PHE A 17 8.05 -2.74 -30.81
N GLY A 18 8.32 -1.50 -30.42
CA GLY A 18 8.44 -1.14 -29.01
C GLY A 18 7.09 -1.33 -28.33
N ALA A 19 6.95 -2.40 -27.54
CA ALA A 19 5.81 -2.55 -26.64
C ALA A 19 5.88 -1.42 -25.61
N ALA A 20 5.13 -0.34 -25.83
CA ALA A 20 4.88 0.67 -24.83
C ALA A 20 4.11 -0.03 -23.68
N ALA A 21 4.75 -0.17 -22.52
CA ALA A 21 4.07 -0.61 -21.32
C ALA A 21 2.93 0.39 -21.05
N ALA A 22 1.68 -0.07 -21.15
CA ALA A 22 0.53 0.75 -20.78
C ALA A 22 0.72 1.18 -19.31
N PRO A 23 0.51 2.48 -18.97
CA PRO A 23 0.57 2.91 -17.59
C PRO A 23 -0.44 2.10 -16.78
N ALA A 24 -0.03 1.61 -15.61
CA ALA A 24 -0.94 0.94 -14.69
C ALA A 24 -2.10 1.90 -14.37
N GLN A 25 -3.32 1.48 -14.66
CA GLN A 25 -4.51 2.31 -14.49
C GLN A 25 -4.80 2.44 -12.99
N GLU A 26 -4.59 3.63 -12.45
CA GLU A 26 -4.94 3.95 -11.06
C GLU A 26 -6.46 3.93 -10.88
N GLN A 27 -6.93 3.29 -9.83
CA GLN A 27 -8.36 3.19 -9.51
C GLN A 27 -8.67 4.07 -8.29
N PRO A 28 -9.39 5.19 -8.47
CA PRO A 28 -9.82 6.00 -7.35
C PRO A 28 -10.85 5.24 -6.50
N TYR A 29 -10.65 5.23 -5.20
CA TYR A 29 -11.62 4.76 -4.23
C TYR A 29 -12.06 5.92 -3.34
N THR A 30 -13.36 6.03 -3.14
CA THR A 30 -13.96 6.99 -2.21
C THR A 30 -14.84 6.24 -1.23
N SER A 31 -14.53 6.30 0.06
CA SER A 31 -15.34 5.67 1.09
C SER A 31 -16.72 6.34 1.16
N GLU A 32 -17.79 5.55 1.24
CA GLU A 32 -19.15 6.07 1.40
C GLU A 32 -19.44 6.50 2.84
N SER A 33 -18.90 5.76 3.80
CA SER A 33 -19.13 5.97 5.25
C SER A 33 -18.06 6.79 5.93
N ASP A 34 -16.83 6.74 5.42
CA ASP A 34 -15.69 7.44 6.00
C ASP A 34 -15.33 8.68 5.17
N GLU A 35 -14.73 9.66 5.83
CA GLU A 35 -14.39 10.96 5.25
C GLU A 35 -13.07 10.94 4.48
N TYR A 36 -12.76 9.85 3.75
CA TYR A 36 -11.51 9.77 3.00
C TYR A 36 -11.67 9.20 1.58
N SER A 37 -10.64 9.43 0.78
CA SER A 37 -10.43 8.76 -0.51
C SER A 37 -8.95 8.41 -0.69
N LEU A 38 -8.68 7.41 -1.53
CA LEU A 38 -7.34 6.96 -1.89
C LEU A 38 -7.33 6.42 -3.33
N GLU A 39 -6.15 6.21 -3.88
CA GLU A 39 -5.95 5.68 -5.22
C GLU A 39 -5.29 4.29 -5.12
N LEU A 40 -5.90 3.30 -5.75
CA LEU A 40 -5.35 1.95 -5.84
C LEU A 40 -4.46 1.86 -7.08
N PRO A 41 -3.18 1.49 -6.96
CA PRO A 41 -2.20 1.65 -8.05
C PRO A 41 -2.34 0.61 -9.17
N SER A 42 -3.24 -0.35 -9.05
CA SER A 42 -3.50 -1.35 -10.10
C SER A 42 -4.80 -2.10 -9.85
N GLU A 43 -5.32 -2.78 -10.89
CA GLU A 43 -6.51 -3.64 -10.82
C GLU A 43 -6.33 -4.89 -9.94
N VAL A 44 -5.11 -5.18 -9.52
CA VAL A 44 -4.82 -6.27 -8.56
C VAL A 44 -5.38 -5.93 -7.17
N TRP A 45 -5.45 -4.64 -6.83
CA TRP A 45 -6.07 -4.16 -5.60
C TRP A 45 -7.58 -4.12 -5.72
N LYS A 46 -8.28 -4.69 -4.75
CA LYS A 46 -9.76 -4.72 -4.72
C LYS A 46 -10.27 -4.28 -3.36
N ALA A 47 -11.23 -3.37 -3.37
CA ALA A 47 -11.99 -3.01 -2.18
C ALA A 47 -13.02 -4.10 -1.87
N VAL A 48 -12.96 -4.68 -0.68
CA VAL A 48 -13.81 -5.78 -0.24
C VAL A 48 -14.54 -5.36 1.04
N PRO A 49 -15.88 -5.29 1.04
CA PRO A 49 -16.64 -5.02 2.24
C PRO A 49 -16.41 -6.11 3.31
N ARG A 50 -16.12 -5.68 4.52
CA ARG A 50 -15.98 -6.55 5.69
C ARG A 50 -16.99 -6.12 6.75
N PRO A 51 -18.22 -6.62 6.73
CA PRO A 51 -19.17 -6.37 7.80
C PRO A 51 -18.66 -7.09 9.06
N ASP A 52 -18.41 -6.35 10.11
CA ASP A 52 -18.39 -6.88 11.46
C ASP A 52 -19.74 -6.58 12.14
N SER A 53 -19.90 -6.99 13.40
CA SER A 53 -21.15 -6.84 14.13
C SER A 53 -21.54 -5.38 14.44
N GLU A 54 -20.60 -4.43 14.30
CA GLU A 54 -20.78 -3.04 14.74
C GLU A 54 -20.59 -2.02 13.60
N HIS A 55 -19.68 -2.30 12.63
CA HIS A 55 -19.30 -1.33 11.61
C HIS A 55 -19.08 -2.00 10.24
N ARG A 56 -19.36 -1.26 9.17
CA ARG A 56 -18.96 -1.65 7.82
C ARG A 56 -17.55 -1.15 7.56
N HIS A 57 -16.58 -2.04 7.68
CA HIS A 57 -15.19 -1.72 7.29
C HIS A 57 -14.92 -2.13 5.86
N MET A 58 -14.14 -1.31 5.17
CA MET A 58 -13.58 -1.65 3.88
C MET A 58 -12.16 -2.19 4.07
N GLU A 59 -11.89 -3.35 3.47
CA GLU A 59 -10.56 -3.92 3.37
C GLU A 59 -10.11 -3.86 1.90
N PHE A 60 -8.87 -3.45 1.65
CA PHE A 60 -8.31 -3.44 0.30
C PHE A 60 -7.33 -4.59 0.19
N VAL A 61 -7.58 -5.52 -0.74
CA VAL A 61 -6.82 -6.76 -0.88
C VAL A 61 -5.98 -6.71 -2.16
N ASN A 62 -4.69 -7.02 -2.06
CA ASN A 62 -3.80 -7.20 -3.19
C ASN A 62 -3.79 -8.66 -3.62
N GLY A 63 -4.44 -8.98 -4.74
CA GLY A 63 -4.58 -10.35 -5.21
C GLY A 63 -5.46 -11.19 -4.30
N ILE A 64 -4.85 -12.03 -3.45
CA ILE A 64 -5.52 -12.80 -2.41
C ILE A 64 -5.15 -12.27 -1.02
N ARG A 65 -6.04 -12.39 -0.06
CA ARG A 65 -5.88 -11.78 1.27
C ARG A 65 -4.56 -12.11 1.99
N PRO A 66 -4.04 -13.36 1.98
CA PRO A 66 -2.76 -13.66 2.63
C PRO A 66 -1.55 -12.95 2.01
N ASP A 67 -1.62 -12.54 0.74
CA ASP A 67 -0.50 -11.87 0.06
C ASP A 67 -0.31 -10.44 0.56
N GLY A 68 -1.41 -9.72 0.77
CA GLY A 68 -1.38 -8.39 1.34
C GLY A 68 -2.77 -7.75 1.38
N TYR A 69 -3.06 -7.03 2.44
CA TYR A 69 -4.28 -6.27 2.57
C TYR A 69 -4.05 -5.01 3.40
N LEU A 70 -4.87 -4.00 3.14
CA LEU A 70 -4.91 -2.74 3.85
C LEU A 70 -6.22 -2.60 4.61
N ARG A 71 -6.13 -2.13 5.84
CA ARG A 71 -7.25 -1.58 6.61
C ARG A 71 -6.99 -0.13 6.95
N VAL A 72 -8.01 0.69 6.83
CA VAL A 72 -7.97 2.11 7.22
C VAL A 72 -8.78 2.27 8.49
N ARG A 73 -8.23 2.99 9.47
CA ARG A 73 -8.90 3.35 10.71
C ARG A 73 -8.72 4.83 10.98
N ARG A 74 -9.74 5.46 11.54
CA ARG A 74 -9.65 6.80 12.10
C ARG A 74 -9.53 6.67 13.61
N GLU A 75 -8.54 7.30 14.18
CA GLU A 75 -8.29 7.30 15.62
C GLU A 75 -8.31 8.75 16.14
N VAL A 76 -8.91 8.94 17.31
CA VAL A 76 -8.87 10.22 18.01
C VAL A 76 -7.92 10.09 19.19
N VAL A 77 -6.84 10.85 19.14
CA VAL A 77 -5.79 10.84 20.18
C VAL A 77 -6.10 11.88 21.23
N GLU A 78 -6.20 11.45 22.47
CA GLU A 78 -6.43 12.36 23.58
C GLU A 78 -5.18 13.23 23.84
N GLY A 79 -5.39 14.51 24.10
CA GLY A 79 -4.35 15.41 24.60
C GLY A 79 -3.69 16.35 23.59
N GLY A 80 -4.03 16.38 22.33
CA GLY A 80 -3.52 17.34 21.33
C GLY A 80 -1.99 17.55 21.36
N GLY A 81 -1.31 17.30 20.24
CA GLY A 81 0.15 17.42 20.14
C GLY A 81 0.94 16.15 20.48
N THR A 82 0.27 15.00 20.46
CA THR A 82 0.95 13.69 20.63
C THR A 82 2.03 13.50 19.58
N ASP A 83 3.23 13.11 20.02
CA ASP A 83 4.27 12.64 19.10
C ASP A 83 3.79 11.38 18.41
N LEU A 84 3.57 11.48 17.09
CA LEU A 84 3.11 10.35 16.27
C LEU A 84 4.03 9.15 16.33
N LYS A 85 5.32 9.37 16.54
CA LYS A 85 6.28 8.28 16.68
C LYS A 85 6.06 7.53 17.99
N GLU A 86 5.91 8.22 19.08
CA GLU A 86 5.60 7.61 20.38
C GLU A 86 4.27 6.87 20.33
N TYR A 87 3.24 7.49 19.73
CA TYR A 87 1.94 6.86 19.53
C TYR A 87 2.04 5.56 18.69
N ALA A 88 2.77 5.59 17.58
CA ALA A 88 2.95 4.42 16.70
C ALA A 88 3.63 3.26 17.44
N HIS A 89 4.68 3.53 18.19
CA HIS A 89 5.38 2.53 18.99
C HIS A 89 4.51 1.97 20.11
N ALA A 90 3.81 2.81 20.85
CA ALA A 90 2.90 2.41 21.93
C ALA A 90 1.75 1.54 21.41
N GLU A 91 1.15 1.89 20.26
CA GLU A 91 0.10 1.10 19.63
C GLU A 91 0.62 -0.27 19.17
N ALA A 92 1.77 -0.30 18.49
CA ALA A 92 2.39 -1.54 18.02
C ALA A 92 2.74 -2.47 19.20
N ASP A 93 3.34 -1.92 20.24
CA ASP A 93 3.69 -2.68 21.45
C ASP A 93 2.42 -3.24 22.13
N THR A 94 1.37 -2.45 22.25
CA THR A 94 0.11 -2.89 22.89
C THR A 94 -0.62 -3.95 22.10
N LYS A 95 -0.71 -3.80 20.76
CA LYS A 95 -1.54 -4.67 19.91
C LYS A 95 -0.80 -5.89 19.36
N LEU A 96 0.52 -5.83 19.22
CA LEU A 96 1.29 -6.81 18.45
C LEU A 96 2.36 -7.56 19.25
N ARG A 97 2.78 -7.07 20.43
CA ARG A 97 3.86 -7.69 21.23
C ARG A 97 3.65 -9.18 21.54
N TYR A 98 2.39 -9.62 21.60
CA TYR A 98 2.04 -11.01 21.91
C TYR A 98 2.05 -11.94 20.70
N GLN A 99 2.27 -11.40 19.49
CA GLN A 99 2.41 -12.22 18.30
C GLN A 99 3.74 -12.99 18.33
N PRO A 100 3.74 -14.30 18.02
CA PRO A 100 4.98 -15.06 17.99
C PRO A 100 6.02 -14.44 17.07
N GLY A 101 7.25 -14.28 17.56
CA GLY A 101 8.34 -13.71 16.77
C GLY A 101 8.15 -12.24 16.39
N PHE A 102 7.36 -11.48 17.16
CA PHE A 102 7.17 -10.06 16.92
C PHE A 102 8.50 -9.30 17.05
N VAL A 103 8.82 -8.56 16.01
CA VAL A 103 9.96 -7.64 15.95
C VAL A 103 9.48 -6.34 15.36
N ILE A 104 9.62 -5.26 16.13
CA ILE A 104 9.37 -3.91 15.64
C ILE A 104 10.57 -3.46 14.80
N GLY A 105 10.30 -2.96 13.61
CA GLY A 105 11.32 -2.43 12.70
C GLY A 105 11.57 -0.95 12.91
N LYS A 106 12.26 -0.35 11.95
CA LYS A 106 12.56 1.07 11.96
C LYS A 106 11.30 1.89 11.64
N ASP A 107 11.12 2.97 12.38
CA ASP A 107 10.19 4.03 12.03
C ASP A 107 10.85 5.05 11.09
N GLU A 108 10.06 5.60 10.17
CA GLU A 108 10.53 6.60 9.22
C GLU A 108 9.49 7.74 9.13
N ARG A 109 10.00 8.96 8.90
CA ARG A 109 9.12 10.08 8.63
C ARG A 109 8.44 9.88 7.26
N PHE A 110 7.13 10.08 7.21
CA PHE A 110 6.35 9.98 5.98
C PHE A 110 5.87 11.36 5.52
N ALA A 111 6.02 11.61 4.21
CA ALA A 111 5.54 12.81 3.54
C ALA A 111 4.62 12.43 2.37
N GLY A 112 3.37 12.85 2.46
CA GLY A 112 2.34 12.69 1.45
C GLY A 112 1.42 13.91 1.45
N ARG A 113 0.15 13.74 1.08
CA ARG A 113 -0.87 14.80 1.28
C ARG A 113 -1.10 15.09 2.75
N LEU A 114 -1.05 14.05 3.57
CA LEU A 114 -0.89 14.15 5.01
C LEU A 114 0.52 13.73 5.39
N SER A 115 1.13 14.42 6.34
CA SER A 115 2.40 14.01 6.92
C SER A 115 2.18 13.03 8.06
N GLY A 116 3.22 12.27 8.39
CA GLY A 116 3.11 11.27 9.44
C GLY A 116 4.37 10.45 9.67
N VAL A 117 4.15 9.26 10.20
CA VAL A 117 5.18 8.26 10.48
C VAL A 117 4.79 6.94 9.84
N VAL A 118 5.74 6.23 9.29
CA VAL A 118 5.58 4.84 8.87
C VAL A 118 6.38 3.92 9.78
N LEU A 119 5.75 2.87 10.27
CA LEU A 119 6.36 1.86 11.13
C LEU A 119 6.26 0.50 10.45
N ASN A 120 7.37 -0.22 10.41
CA ASN A 120 7.42 -1.59 9.91
C ASN A 120 7.55 -2.56 11.09
N TYR A 121 6.99 -3.76 10.94
CA TYR A 121 7.14 -4.84 11.92
C TYR A 121 7.06 -6.21 11.24
N GLU A 122 7.57 -7.23 11.91
CA GLU A 122 7.48 -8.63 11.49
C GLU A 122 6.95 -9.50 12.62
N TYR A 123 6.34 -10.63 12.29
CA TYR A 123 5.84 -11.62 13.23
C TYR A 123 5.61 -12.96 12.52
N THR A 124 5.24 -13.99 13.29
CA THR A 124 4.88 -15.29 12.75
C THR A 124 3.41 -15.60 13.03
N HIS A 125 2.67 -16.01 12.00
CA HIS A 125 1.29 -16.43 12.15
C HIS A 125 1.04 -17.76 11.41
N GLY A 126 0.57 -18.78 12.12
CA GLY A 126 0.36 -20.12 11.56
C GLY A 126 1.64 -20.71 10.94
N GLY A 127 2.81 -20.48 11.55
CA GLY A 127 4.11 -20.93 11.06
C GLY A 127 4.64 -20.17 9.84
N LYS A 128 3.97 -19.11 9.39
CA LYS A 128 4.37 -18.30 8.22
C LYS A 128 4.94 -16.96 8.67
N PRO A 129 6.05 -16.50 8.03
CA PRO A 129 6.57 -15.16 8.28
C PRO A 129 5.61 -14.10 7.70
N MET A 130 5.15 -13.22 8.56
CA MET A 130 4.27 -12.10 8.24
C MET A 130 5.01 -10.79 8.43
N ALA A 131 4.55 -9.75 7.74
CA ALA A 131 5.00 -8.39 7.96
C ALA A 131 3.82 -7.43 7.99
N GLY A 132 4.03 -6.30 8.63
CA GLY A 132 3.15 -5.15 8.59
C GLY A 132 3.92 -3.88 8.27
N ARG A 133 3.23 -2.96 7.59
CA ARG A 133 3.68 -1.60 7.30
C ARG A 133 2.53 -0.67 7.63
N VAL A 134 2.71 0.19 8.61
CA VAL A 134 1.64 1.03 9.15
C VAL A 134 2.01 2.49 8.96
N TYR A 135 1.12 3.24 8.31
CA TYR A 135 1.24 4.69 8.17
C TYR A 135 0.29 5.34 9.17
N TYR A 136 0.83 6.19 10.01
CA TYR A 136 0.11 7.03 10.94
C TYR A 136 0.09 8.43 10.36
N LEU A 137 -1.04 8.84 9.78
CA LEU A 137 -1.19 10.09 9.04
C LEU A 137 -1.96 11.09 9.87
N GLN A 138 -1.36 12.23 10.16
CA GLN A 138 -1.97 13.27 10.96
C GLN A 138 -2.92 14.13 10.13
N ALA A 139 -4.20 14.10 10.46
CA ALA A 139 -5.22 14.92 9.82
C ALA A 139 -5.34 16.30 10.47
N ASP A 140 -5.32 16.33 11.80
CA ASP A 140 -5.36 17.54 12.62
C ASP A 140 -4.68 17.29 13.97
N GLY A 141 -4.78 18.24 14.91
CA GLY A 141 -4.11 18.13 16.22
C GLY A 141 -4.53 16.94 17.09
N ARG A 142 -5.61 16.23 16.74
CA ARG A 142 -6.18 15.12 17.52
C ARG A 142 -6.56 13.90 16.69
N THR A 143 -6.67 14.02 15.38
CA THR A 143 -7.14 12.96 14.49
C THR A 143 -5.97 12.35 13.71
N VAL A 144 -5.84 11.04 13.80
CA VAL A 144 -4.84 10.24 13.09
C VAL A 144 -5.56 9.19 12.25
N TYR A 145 -5.20 9.09 10.98
CA TYR A 145 -5.61 7.97 10.14
C TYR A 145 -4.50 6.93 10.12
N VAL A 146 -4.87 5.69 10.42
CA VAL A 146 -3.96 4.55 10.46
C VAL A 146 -4.21 3.67 9.25
N LEU A 147 -3.29 3.67 8.31
CA LEU A 147 -3.30 2.80 7.14
C LEU A 147 -2.44 1.56 7.43
N HIS A 148 -3.07 0.46 7.77
CA HIS A 148 -2.40 -0.75 8.23
C HIS A 148 -2.35 -1.81 7.13
N PHE A 149 -1.19 -1.93 6.49
CA PHE A 149 -0.90 -3.00 5.53
C PHE A 149 -0.33 -4.21 6.25
N THR A 150 -0.87 -5.39 5.95
CA THR A 150 -0.41 -6.67 6.53
C THR A 150 -0.43 -7.74 5.45
N GLY A 151 0.52 -8.66 5.48
CA GLY A 151 0.57 -9.78 4.55
C GLY A 151 1.75 -10.71 4.81
N LEU A 152 1.92 -11.70 3.94
CA LEU A 152 3.13 -12.51 3.91
C LEU A 152 4.35 -11.60 3.68
N ARG A 153 5.41 -11.78 4.49
CA ARG A 153 6.58 -10.89 4.48
C ARG A 153 7.13 -10.64 3.07
N ASP A 154 7.42 -11.71 2.35
CA ASP A 154 8.02 -11.61 1.01
C ASP A 154 7.09 -10.96 -0.03
N LYS A 155 5.77 -11.10 0.15
CA LYS A 155 4.77 -10.48 -0.72
C LYS A 155 4.63 -9.00 -0.41
N LEU A 156 4.51 -8.64 0.88
CA LEU A 156 4.39 -7.25 1.29
C LEU A 156 5.62 -6.42 0.90
N GLN A 157 6.82 -6.99 1.01
CA GLN A 157 8.05 -6.34 0.57
C GLN A 157 8.03 -6.03 -0.94
N ARG A 158 7.52 -6.93 -1.79
CA ARG A 158 7.42 -6.71 -3.24
C ARG A 158 6.48 -5.58 -3.62
N ILE A 159 5.44 -5.33 -2.83
CA ILE A 159 4.45 -4.28 -3.08
C ILE A 159 4.68 -3.03 -2.24
N GLN A 160 5.84 -2.88 -1.59
CA GLN A 160 6.13 -1.74 -0.74
C GLN A 160 5.93 -0.39 -1.45
N ASN A 161 6.39 -0.26 -2.69
CA ASN A 161 6.18 0.97 -3.48
C ASN A 161 4.69 1.26 -3.73
N GLN A 162 3.86 0.22 -3.83
CA GLN A 162 2.41 0.37 -3.96
C GLN A 162 1.77 0.82 -2.65
N THR A 163 2.23 0.31 -1.51
CA THR A 163 1.74 0.78 -0.19
C THR A 163 2.09 2.25 0.02
N ASP A 164 3.28 2.68 -0.39
CA ASP A 164 3.69 4.09 -0.36
C ASP A 164 2.83 4.96 -1.30
N ALA A 165 2.53 4.49 -2.50
CA ALA A 165 1.67 5.20 -3.45
C ALA A 165 0.25 5.39 -2.89
N ILE A 166 -0.36 4.34 -2.33
CA ILE A 166 -1.67 4.41 -1.68
C ILE A 166 -1.65 5.42 -0.53
N ALA A 167 -0.66 5.35 0.35
CA ALA A 167 -0.56 6.25 1.49
C ALA A 167 -0.36 7.73 1.06
N ARG A 168 0.38 7.99 -0.02
CA ARG A 168 0.55 9.33 -0.59
C ARG A 168 -0.70 9.89 -1.24
N SER A 169 -1.53 9.03 -1.82
CA SER A 169 -2.78 9.44 -2.46
C SER A 169 -3.90 9.70 -1.45
N PHE A 170 -3.75 9.21 -0.21
CA PHE A 170 -4.76 9.33 0.84
C PHE A 170 -5.09 10.80 1.13
N ARG A 171 -6.39 11.11 1.13
CA ARG A 171 -6.91 12.47 1.37
C ARG A 171 -8.25 12.42 2.06
N LEU A 172 -8.52 13.45 2.84
CA LEU A 172 -9.83 13.68 3.44
C LEU A 172 -10.79 14.24 2.39
N LYS A 173 -12.06 13.88 2.50
CA LYS A 173 -13.12 14.55 1.76
C LYS A 173 -13.30 15.96 2.33
N GLN A 174 -13.48 16.92 1.46
CA GLN A 174 -13.89 18.27 1.82
C GLN A 174 -15.40 18.35 1.96
#